data_d3e62239c7b7dd24b726638df9ae1b80
#
_entry.id   d3e62239c7b7dd24b726638df9ae1b80
#
_cell.length_a   1.000
_cell.length_b   1.000
_cell.length_c   1.000
_cell.angle_alpha   90.00
_cell.angle_beta   90.00
_cell.angle_gamma   90.00
#
_symmetry.space_group_name_H-M   'P 1'
#
loop_
_entity.id
_entity.type
_entity.pdbx_description
1 polymer ?
#
loop_
_entity_poly.entity_id
_entity_poly.type
_entity_poly.pdbx_seq_one_letter_code
_entity_poly.pdbx_strand_id
1 'polypeptide(L)'
;YYIVPFRFKNAVLVLGSAAFYFLGAGARDCLLLGASIVFHYALARGMEGRTVHVRKALLVFGLCIDLFGLVYFKYAAFLLENLGKLTGTAFSLVELALPLGVSFYLFQSAGYLIDVYRGEEAEKNLIDYAAFTIAFPQLTMGPILRYREWRGALKERTITREDVFSGFELFVVGLCFKVLLADQLAPLWASLERIG
;
A
#
# COMPACT_ATOMS: atom_id res chain seq x y z
N TYR A 1 -2.83 -20.30 -9.67
CA TYR A 1 -2.81 -19.11 -10.51
C TYR A 1 -2.72 -19.43 -12.00
N TYR A 2 -1.78 -20.25 -12.45
CA TYR A 2 -1.58 -20.59 -13.87
C TYR A 2 -2.67 -21.52 -14.46
N ILE A 3 -3.35 -22.29 -13.62
CA ILE A 3 -4.41 -23.23 -14.01
C ILE A 3 -5.76 -22.50 -14.22
N VAL A 4 -5.89 -21.30 -13.66
CA VAL A 4 -7.15 -20.54 -13.66
C VAL A 4 -7.29 -19.72 -14.95
N PRO A 5 -8.50 -19.67 -15.59
CA PRO A 5 -8.76 -18.84 -16.75
C PRO A 5 -8.39 -17.37 -16.47
N PHE A 6 -7.94 -16.66 -17.52
CA PHE A 6 -7.40 -15.29 -17.41
C PHE A 6 -8.32 -14.34 -16.63
N ARG A 7 -9.62 -14.39 -16.89
CA ARG A 7 -10.65 -13.55 -16.24
C ARG A 7 -10.71 -13.66 -14.71
N PHE A 8 -10.23 -14.78 -14.14
CA PHE A 8 -10.26 -15.00 -12.69
C PHE A 8 -8.87 -14.82 -12.03
N LYS A 9 -7.83 -14.57 -12.81
CA LYS A 9 -6.46 -14.44 -12.27
C LYS A 9 -6.33 -13.31 -11.25
N ASN A 10 -6.96 -12.16 -11.50
CA ASN A 10 -6.94 -11.04 -10.57
C ASN A 10 -7.70 -11.35 -9.28
N ALA A 11 -8.83 -12.06 -9.37
CA ALA A 11 -9.56 -12.51 -8.18
C ALA A 11 -8.74 -13.50 -7.33
N VAL A 12 -8.04 -14.44 -7.97
CA VAL A 12 -7.13 -15.36 -7.26
C VAL A 12 -5.97 -14.61 -6.62
N LEU A 13 -5.42 -13.61 -7.29
CA LEU A 13 -4.38 -12.75 -6.71
C LEU A 13 -4.89 -11.99 -5.48
N VAL A 14 -6.07 -11.40 -5.56
CA VAL A 14 -6.71 -10.69 -4.43
C VAL A 14 -6.96 -11.63 -3.26
N LEU A 15 -7.57 -12.80 -3.51
CA LEU A 15 -7.89 -13.76 -2.46
C LEU A 15 -6.61 -14.33 -1.80
N GLY A 16 -5.60 -14.67 -2.59
CA GLY A 16 -4.32 -15.16 -2.08
C GLY A 16 -3.58 -14.08 -1.26
N SER A 17 -3.56 -12.85 -1.76
CA SER A 17 -2.96 -11.72 -1.04
C SER A 17 -3.73 -11.37 0.23
N ALA A 18 -5.07 -11.40 0.19
CA ALA A 18 -5.91 -11.18 1.37
C ALA A 18 -5.71 -12.26 2.43
N ALA A 19 -5.62 -13.52 2.03
CA ALA A 19 -5.33 -14.63 2.93
C ALA A 19 -3.94 -14.49 3.56
N PHE A 20 -2.92 -14.16 2.77
CA PHE A 20 -1.56 -13.90 3.26
C PHE A 20 -1.54 -12.74 4.28
N TYR A 21 -2.20 -11.64 3.95
CA TYR A 21 -2.28 -10.47 4.80
C TYR A 21 -3.06 -10.75 6.09
N PHE A 22 -4.18 -11.48 6.00
CA PHE A 22 -4.97 -11.89 7.15
C PHE A 22 -4.17 -12.77 8.13
N LEU A 23 -3.39 -13.71 7.61
CA LEU A 23 -2.53 -14.57 8.44
C LEU A 23 -1.38 -13.81 9.10
N GLY A 24 -0.85 -12.78 8.44
CA GLY A 24 0.26 -11.98 8.96
C GLY A 24 -0.16 -10.84 9.88
N ALA A 25 -1.25 -10.13 9.55
CA ALA A 25 -1.67 -8.89 10.21
C ALA A 25 -2.97 -9.01 11.02
N GLY A 26 -3.74 -10.10 10.80
CA GLY A 26 -5.00 -10.35 11.48
C GLY A 26 -6.21 -9.68 10.86
N ALA A 27 -7.39 -9.96 11.45
CA ALA A 27 -8.69 -9.55 10.91
C ALA A 27 -8.88 -8.02 10.88
N ARG A 28 -8.44 -7.33 11.93
CA ARG A 28 -8.57 -5.87 12.05
C ARG A 28 -7.90 -5.15 10.88
N ASP A 29 -6.63 -5.47 10.62
CA ASP A 29 -5.84 -4.80 9.60
C ASP A 29 -6.34 -5.17 8.19
N CYS A 30 -6.81 -6.41 8.00
CA CYS A 30 -7.45 -6.83 6.76
C CYS A 30 -8.75 -6.05 6.48
N LEU A 31 -9.57 -5.78 7.48
CA LEU A 31 -10.76 -4.95 7.37
C LEU A 31 -10.42 -3.49 7.05
N LEU A 32 -9.39 -2.92 7.69
CA LEU A 32 -8.92 -1.57 7.41
C LEU A 32 -8.42 -1.42 5.97
N LEU A 33 -7.63 -2.37 5.50
CA LEU A 33 -7.16 -2.41 4.11
C LEU A 33 -8.32 -2.55 3.14
N GLY A 34 -9.28 -3.45 3.40
CA GLY A 34 -10.47 -3.64 2.58
C GLY A 34 -11.34 -2.37 2.52
N ALA A 35 -11.56 -1.72 3.65
CA ALA A 35 -12.29 -0.46 3.73
C ALA A 35 -11.56 0.65 2.94
N SER A 36 -10.23 0.74 3.05
CA SER A 36 -9.41 1.68 2.28
C SER A 36 -9.54 1.44 0.76
N ILE A 37 -9.48 0.18 0.31
CA ILE A 37 -9.66 -0.17 -1.11
C ILE A 37 -11.01 0.31 -1.62
N VAL A 38 -12.10 0.00 -0.91
CA VAL A 38 -13.45 0.39 -1.32
C VAL A 38 -13.60 1.91 -1.32
N PHE A 39 -13.08 2.59 -0.31
CA PHE A 39 -13.11 4.04 -0.17
C PHE A 39 -12.43 4.74 -1.35
N HIS A 40 -11.16 4.41 -1.64
CA HIS A 40 -10.42 5.05 -2.73
C HIS A 40 -10.99 4.72 -4.11
N TYR A 41 -11.45 3.49 -4.30
CA TYR A 41 -12.17 3.11 -5.52
C TYR A 41 -13.41 3.98 -5.73
N ALA A 42 -14.23 4.15 -4.68
CA ALA A 42 -15.45 4.96 -4.76
C ALA A 42 -15.14 6.44 -5.04
N LEU A 43 -14.09 7.01 -4.42
CA LEU A 43 -13.66 8.37 -4.69
C LEU A 43 -13.20 8.55 -6.13
N ALA A 44 -12.35 7.65 -6.64
CA ALA A 44 -11.88 7.70 -8.01
C ALA A 44 -13.02 7.61 -9.02
N ARG A 45 -13.95 6.68 -8.81
CA ARG A 45 -15.17 6.56 -9.64
C ARG A 45 -16.05 7.79 -9.54
N GLY A 46 -16.15 8.39 -8.36
CA GLY A 46 -16.88 9.63 -8.13
C GLY A 46 -16.31 10.85 -8.85
N MET A 47 -15.03 10.83 -9.26
CA MET A 47 -14.40 11.89 -10.04
C MET A 47 -14.75 11.85 -11.53
N GLU A 48 -15.17 10.69 -12.05
CA GLU A 48 -15.46 10.55 -13.50
C GLU A 48 -16.63 11.44 -13.93
N GLY A 49 -16.46 12.13 -15.05
CA GLY A 49 -17.48 13.00 -15.64
C GLY A 49 -17.84 14.22 -14.79
N ARG A 50 -17.14 14.49 -13.70
CA ARG A 50 -17.42 15.63 -12.82
C ARG A 50 -16.60 16.87 -13.21
N THR A 51 -17.10 18.02 -12.76
CA THR A 51 -16.41 19.31 -12.93
C THR A 51 -15.09 19.32 -12.15
N VAL A 52 -14.14 20.17 -12.57
CA VAL A 52 -12.82 20.29 -11.94
C VAL A 52 -12.93 20.59 -10.44
N HIS A 53 -13.90 21.40 -10.01
CA HIS A 53 -14.11 21.73 -8.61
C HIS A 53 -14.51 20.51 -7.78
N VAL A 54 -15.43 19.66 -8.28
CA VAL A 54 -15.86 18.43 -7.60
C VAL A 54 -14.72 17.41 -7.56
N ARG A 55 -14.00 17.25 -8.67
CA ARG A 55 -12.80 16.37 -8.72
C ARG A 55 -11.75 16.80 -7.69
N LYS A 56 -11.47 18.11 -7.61
CA LYS A 56 -10.53 18.65 -6.62
C LYS A 56 -11.01 18.42 -5.19
N ALA A 57 -12.31 18.64 -4.91
CA ALA A 57 -12.87 18.42 -3.59
C ALA A 57 -12.76 16.95 -3.16
N LEU A 58 -13.08 15.99 -4.05
CA LEU A 58 -12.93 14.55 -3.79
C LEU A 58 -11.47 14.13 -3.58
N LEU A 59 -10.54 14.68 -4.37
CA LEU A 59 -9.12 14.45 -4.18
C LEU A 59 -8.66 14.95 -2.80
N VAL A 60 -8.93 16.21 -2.47
CA VAL A 60 -8.52 16.80 -1.20
C VAL A 60 -9.12 16.03 -0.03
N PHE A 61 -10.39 15.64 -0.12
CA PHE A 61 -11.06 14.84 0.90
C PHE A 61 -10.35 13.48 1.09
N GLY A 62 -10.03 12.76 0.00
CA GLY A 62 -9.29 11.49 0.07
C GLY A 62 -7.90 11.66 0.72
N LEU A 63 -7.12 12.65 0.25
CA LEU A 63 -5.80 12.93 0.81
C LEU A 63 -5.84 13.36 2.29
N CYS A 64 -6.87 14.11 2.71
CA CYS A 64 -7.06 14.47 4.12
C CYS A 64 -7.34 13.23 4.98
N ILE A 65 -8.16 12.30 4.50
CA ILE A 65 -8.43 11.03 5.21
C ILE A 65 -7.16 10.18 5.30
N ASP A 66 -6.38 10.07 4.22
CA ASP A 66 -5.12 9.34 4.22
C ASP A 66 -4.11 9.94 5.22
N LEU A 67 -3.95 11.26 5.18
CA LEU A 67 -3.07 11.97 6.10
C LEU A 67 -3.52 11.81 7.55
N PHE A 68 -4.83 11.95 7.80
CA PHE A 68 -5.40 11.73 9.13
C PHE A 68 -5.13 10.31 9.61
N GLY A 69 -5.35 9.30 8.75
CA GLY A 69 -5.05 7.90 9.06
C GLY A 69 -3.57 7.69 9.42
N LEU A 70 -2.65 8.27 8.63
CA LEU A 70 -1.22 8.19 8.91
C LEU A 70 -0.85 8.88 10.24
N VAL A 71 -1.38 10.07 10.49
CA VAL A 71 -1.14 10.80 11.74
C VAL A 71 -1.69 10.00 12.93
N TYR A 72 -2.90 9.45 12.79
CA TYR A 72 -3.54 8.69 13.85
C TYR A 72 -2.77 7.40 14.18
N PHE A 73 -2.42 6.59 13.20
CA PHE A 73 -1.77 5.30 13.45
C PHE A 73 -0.27 5.42 13.74
N LYS A 74 0.43 6.38 13.14
CA LYS A 74 1.89 6.45 13.21
C LYS A 74 2.40 7.49 14.20
N TYR A 75 1.70 8.62 14.33
CA TYR A 75 2.19 9.77 15.07
C TYR A 75 1.35 10.14 16.30
N ALA A 76 0.18 9.50 16.54
CA ALA A 76 -0.67 9.85 17.68
C ALA A 76 0.07 9.69 19.01
N ALA A 77 0.81 8.59 19.21
CA ALA A 77 1.59 8.38 20.42
C ALA A 77 2.63 9.49 20.65
N PHE A 78 3.41 9.80 19.62
CA PHE A 78 4.41 10.87 19.64
C PHE A 78 3.78 12.24 19.94
N LEU A 79 2.66 12.56 19.28
CA LEU A 79 1.96 13.84 19.49
C LEU A 79 1.40 13.96 20.92
N LEU A 80 0.77 12.90 21.42
CA LEU A 80 0.20 12.88 22.78
C LEU A 80 1.28 12.94 23.86
N GLU A 81 2.42 12.27 23.68
CA GLU A 81 3.55 12.34 24.57
C GLU A 81 4.13 13.76 24.67
N ASN A 82 4.35 14.42 23.51
CA ASN A 82 4.85 15.79 23.49
C ASN A 82 3.83 16.78 24.06
N LEU A 83 2.54 16.60 23.76
CA LEU A 83 1.48 17.43 24.33
C LEU A 83 1.40 17.25 25.86
N GLY A 84 1.57 16.03 26.37
CA GLY A 84 1.65 15.72 27.78
C GLY A 84 2.80 16.43 28.47
N LYS A 85 3.98 16.44 27.86
CA LYS A 85 5.16 17.18 28.36
C LYS A 85 4.91 18.70 28.42
N LEU A 86 4.17 19.26 27.45
CA LEU A 86 3.86 20.68 27.39
C LEU A 86 2.76 21.09 28.40
N THR A 87 1.76 20.24 28.61
CA THR A 87 0.60 20.55 29.46
C THR A 87 0.74 20.06 30.90
N GLY A 88 1.76 19.27 31.20
CA GLY A 88 1.92 18.61 32.48
C GLY A 88 0.90 17.51 32.78
N THR A 89 0.17 17.04 31.75
CA THR A 89 -0.90 16.05 31.86
C THR A 89 -0.42 14.72 31.31
N ALA A 90 -0.52 13.64 32.08
CA ALA A 90 -0.25 12.30 31.58
C ALA A 90 -1.42 11.80 30.74
N PHE A 91 -1.24 11.70 29.42
CA PHE A 91 -2.20 11.03 28.55
C PHE A 91 -1.94 9.53 28.57
N SER A 92 -2.97 8.74 28.90
CA SER A 92 -2.90 7.28 28.76
C SER A 92 -2.87 6.92 27.29
N LEU A 93 -1.71 6.49 26.82
CA LEU A 93 -1.55 6.02 25.45
C LEU A 93 -2.14 4.61 25.35
N VAL A 94 -3.24 4.46 24.61
CA VAL A 94 -3.59 3.17 24.05
C VAL A 94 -2.54 2.89 22.97
N GLU A 95 -1.70 1.88 23.16
CA GLU A 95 -0.77 1.42 22.12
C GLU A 95 -1.59 0.99 20.91
N LEU A 96 -1.81 1.92 19.99
CA LEU A 96 -2.43 1.63 18.71
C LEU A 96 -1.40 0.89 17.87
N ALA A 97 -1.53 -0.43 17.81
CA ALA A 97 -0.71 -1.22 16.92
C ALA A 97 -0.83 -0.68 15.49
N LEU A 98 0.30 -0.30 14.92
CA LEU A 98 0.37 0.22 13.55
C LEU A 98 -0.07 -0.86 12.56
N PRO A 99 -1.10 -0.64 11.73
CA PRO A 99 -1.53 -1.63 10.75
C PRO A 99 -0.39 -1.93 9.77
N LEU A 100 -0.19 -3.20 9.48
CA LEU A 100 0.87 -3.65 8.59
C LEU A 100 0.76 -2.98 7.21
N GLY A 101 1.82 -2.33 6.76
CA GLY A 101 1.88 -1.71 5.44
C GLY A 101 0.99 -0.47 5.25
N VAL A 102 0.38 0.11 6.31
CA VAL A 102 -0.55 1.25 6.20
C VAL A 102 0.01 2.40 5.37
N SER A 103 1.25 2.78 5.56
CA SER A 103 1.87 3.86 4.79
C SER A 103 1.97 3.52 3.31
N PHE A 104 2.31 2.27 2.97
CA PHE A 104 2.47 1.85 1.58
C PHE A 104 1.15 1.88 0.82
N TYR A 105 0.10 1.24 1.33
CA TYR A 105 -1.16 1.22 0.61
C TYR A 105 -1.88 2.59 0.58
N LEU A 106 -1.71 3.44 1.61
CA LEU A 106 -2.25 4.79 1.59
C LEU A 106 -1.52 5.69 0.57
N PHE A 107 -0.17 5.66 0.52
CA PHE A 107 0.57 6.40 -0.50
C PHE A 107 0.28 5.90 -1.91
N GLN A 108 0.12 4.60 -2.10
CA GLN A 108 -0.23 4.02 -3.39
C GLN A 108 -1.63 4.45 -3.84
N SER A 109 -2.61 4.44 -2.93
CA SER A 109 -3.97 4.89 -3.18
C SER A 109 -4.05 6.40 -3.41
N ALA A 110 -3.31 7.20 -2.65
CA ALA A 110 -3.18 8.65 -2.87
C ALA A 110 -2.61 8.95 -4.25
N GLY A 111 -1.55 8.24 -4.67
CA GLY A 111 -0.98 8.33 -6.02
C GLY A 111 -2.01 8.03 -7.11
N TYR A 112 -2.81 6.99 -6.92
CA TYR A 112 -3.90 6.64 -7.83
C TYR A 112 -4.97 7.76 -7.93
N LEU A 113 -5.43 8.33 -6.79
CA LEU A 113 -6.38 9.45 -6.80
C LEU A 113 -5.81 10.68 -7.52
N ILE A 114 -4.52 10.97 -7.35
CA ILE A 114 -3.83 12.07 -8.04
C ILE A 114 -3.79 11.82 -9.54
N ASP A 115 -3.47 10.60 -9.97
CA ASP A 115 -3.43 10.25 -11.40
C ASP A 115 -4.82 10.36 -12.03
N VAL A 116 -5.88 9.89 -11.36
CA VAL A 116 -7.28 10.06 -11.82
C VAL A 116 -7.65 11.55 -11.87
N TYR A 117 -7.28 12.34 -10.88
CA TYR A 117 -7.52 13.79 -10.91
C TYR A 117 -6.82 14.47 -12.10
N ARG A 118 -5.63 14.03 -12.47
CA ARG A 118 -4.85 14.55 -13.61
C ARG A 118 -5.39 14.14 -14.98
N GLY A 119 -6.38 13.24 -15.03
CA GLY A 119 -7.05 12.85 -16.26
C GLY A 119 -6.91 11.39 -16.65
N GLU A 120 -6.22 10.57 -15.84
CA GLU A 120 -6.25 9.12 -16.04
C GLU A 120 -7.67 8.59 -15.79
N GLU A 121 -8.07 7.57 -16.55
CA GLU A 121 -9.36 6.92 -16.35
C GLU A 121 -9.37 6.13 -15.03
N ALA A 122 -10.40 6.33 -14.21
CA ALA A 122 -10.59 5.51 -13.02
C ALA A 122 -10.88 4.05 -13.40
N GLU A 123 -10.33 3.12 -12.63
CA GLU A 123 -10.58 1.69 -12.87
C GLU A 123 -12.06 1.36 -12.63
N LYS A 124 -12.64 0.60 -13.55
CA LYS A 124 -14.06 0.23 -13.52
C LYS A 124 -14.31 -1.06 -12.75
N ASN A 125 -13.28 -1.88 -12.59
CA ASN A 125 -13.35 -3.17 -11.92
C ASN A 125 -12.71 -3.08 -10.54
N LEU A 126 -13.51 -3.22 -9.49
CA LEU A 126 -13.03 -3.21 -8.10
C LEU A 126 -11.98 -4.30 -7.84
N ILE A 127 -12.09 -5.48 -8.48
CA ILE A 127 -11.13 -6.58 -8.31
C ILE A 127 -9.77 -6.20 -8.89
N ASP A 128 -9.72 -5.50 -10.02
CA ASP A 128 -8.47 -5.06 -10.64
C ASP A 128 -7.78 -3.98 -9.79
N TYR A 129 -8.57 -3.03 -9.26
CA TYR A 129 -8.05 -2.04 -8.32
C TYR A 129 -7.58 -2.68 -7.00
N ALA A 130 -8.35 -3.63 -6.47
CA ALA A 130 -7.95 -4.38 -5.27
C ALA A 130 -6.67 -5.17 -5.52
N ALA A 131 -6.54 -5.86 -6.67
CA ALA A 131 -5.33 -6.59 -7.04
C ALA A 131 -4.08 -5.69 -7.06
N PHE A 132 -4.23 -4.46 -7.57
CA PHE A 132 -3.17 -3.46 -7.53
C PHE A 132 -2.78 -3.07 -6.09
N THR A 133 -3.75 -2.85 -5.23
CA THR A 133 -3.50 -2.32 -3.88
C THR A 133 -3.02 -3.39 -2.91
N ILE A 134 -3.58 -4.63 -2.98
CA ILE A 134 -3.32 -5.69 -2.00
C ILE A 134 -2.23 -6.67 -2.41
N ALA A 135 -1.64 -6.54 -3.61
CA ALA A 135 -0.64 -7.49 -4.10
C ALA A 135 0.46 -7.76 -3.05
N PHE A 136 0.50 -8.99 -2.50
CA PHE A 136 1.32 -9.34 -1.35
C PHE A 136 2.84 -9.05 -1.51
N PRO A 137 3.45 -9.14 -2.71
CA PRO A 137 4.88 -8.87 -2.85
C PRO A 137 5.25 -7.39 -2.60
N GLN A 138 4.29 -6.47 -2.78
CA GLN A 138 4.54 -5.03 -2.66
C GLN A 138 3.88 -4.39 -1.44
N LEU A 139 2.90 -5.06 -0.80
CA LEU A 139 2.06 -4.46 0.24
C LEU A 139 2.84 -3.97 1.47
N THR A 140 3.92 -4.65 1.84
CA THR A 140 4.69 -4.34 3.06
C THR A 140 5.95 -3.52 2.82
N MET A 141 6.67 -3.78 1.72
CA MET A 141 7.98 -3.17 1.44
C MET A 141 8.27 -3.03 -0.06
N GLY A 142 7.28 -3.21 -0.92
CA GLY A 142 7.48 -3.11 -2.36
C GLY A 142 7.65 -1.67 -2.84
N PRO A 143 8.09 -1.49 -4.10
CA PRO A 143 8.09 -0.17 -4.70
C PRO A 143 6.66 0.36 -4.82
N ILE A 144 6.48 1.66 -4.54
CA ILE A 144 5.21 2.35 -4.78
C ILE A 144 5.08 2.54 -6.28
N LEU A 145 4.27 1.71 -6.91
CA LEU A 145 4.03 1.73 -8.34
C LEU A 145 2.82 2.59 -8.68
N ARG A 146 2.83 3.17 -9.88
CA ARG A 146 1.67 3.88 -10.40
C ARG A 146 0.67 2.89 -11.02
N TYR A 147 -0.61 3.12 -10.81
CA TYR A 147 -1.66 2.29 -11.38
C TYR A 147 -1.55 2.16 -12.91
N ARG A 148 -1.18 3.25 -13.60
CA ARG A 148 -0.95 3.29 -15.05
C ARG A 148 0.05 2.23 -15.53
N GLU A 149 1.12 2.00 -14.78
CA GLU A 149 2.17 1.02 -15.11
C GLU A 149 1.67 -0.41 -14.92
N TRP A 150 0.81 -0.61 -13.93
CA TRP A 150 0.23 -1.92 -13.59
C TRP A 150 -0.97 -2.31 -14.45
N ARG A 151 -1.74 -1.33 -14.95
CA ARG A 151 -2.98 -1.55 -15.71
C ARG A 151 -2.80 -2.50 -16.88
N GLY A 152 -1.71 -2.36 -17.64
CA GLY A 152 -1.37 -3.28 -18.74
C GLY A 152 -1.14 -4.70 -18.24
N ALA A 153 -0.30 -4.86 -17.24
CA ALA A 153 0.03 -6.16 -16.65
C ALA A 153 -1.19 -6.86 -16.00
N LEU A 154 -2.18 -6.11 -15.50
CA LEU A 154 -3.42 -6.68 -14.97
C LEU A 154 -4.37 -7.18 -16.06
N LYS A 155 -4.38 -6.53 -17.22
CA LYS A 155 -5.33 -6.78 -18.33
C LYS A 155 -4.77 -7.67 -19.43
N GLU A 156 -3.45 -7.65 -19.67
CA GLU A 156 -2.79 -8.37 -20.74
C GLU A 156 -1.50 -9.01 -20.22
N ARG A 157 -1.60 -10.22 -19.69
CA ARG A 157 -0.43 -10.94 -19.17
C ARG A 157 -0.01 -12.01 -20.16
N THR A 158 1.06 -11.75 -20.87
CA THR A 158 1.84 -12.77 -21.57
C THR A 158 3.11 -13.02 -20.77
N ILE A 159 3.34 -14.24 -20.34
CA ILE A 159 4.55 -14.62 -19.59
C ILE A 159 5.35 -15.55 -20.50
N THR A 160 6.52 -15.09 -20.91
CA THR A 160 7.47 -15.88 -21.67
C THR A 160 8.43 -16.62 -20.73
N ARG A 161 9.17 -17.59 -21.24
CA ARG A 161 10.24 -18.27 -20.46
C ARG A 161 11.33 -17.27 -20.10
N GLU A 162 11.65 -16.34 -20.99
CA GLU A 162 12.63 -15.28 -20.78
C GLU A 162 12.24 -14.36 -19.62
N ASP A 163 10.96 -14.00 -19.49
CA ASP A 163 10.45 -13.21 -18.36
C ASP A 163 10.65 -13.93 -17.01
N VAL A 164 10.44 -15.26 -17.00
CA VAL A 164 10.64 -16.06 -15.79
C VAL A 164 12.13 -16.13 -15.42
N PHE A 165 13.02 -16.35 -16.39
CA PHE A 165 14.47 -16.36 -16.14
C PHE A 165 14.98 -15.01 -15.67
N SER A 166 14.58 -13.93 -16.33
CA SER A 166 14.94 -12.56 -15.95
C SER A 166 14.44 -12.18 -14.57
N GLY A 167 13.19 -12.56 -14.24
CA GLY A 167 12.62 -12.36 -12.92
C GLY A 167 13.37 -13.14 -11.83
N PHE A 168 13.78 -14.37 -12.12
CA PHE A 168 14.58 -15.18 -11.20
C PHE A 168 15.99 -14.60 -10.99
N GLU A 169 16.62 -14.13 -12.05
CA GLU A 169 17.93 -13.45 -11.99
C GLU A 169 17.86 -12.20 -11.08
N LEU A 170 16.86 -11.34 -11.30
CA LEU A 170 16.63 -10.17 -10.44
C LEU A 170 16.37 -10.55 -8.99
N PHE A 171 15.61 -11.62 -8.75
CA PHE A 171 15.38 -12.12 -7.40
C PHE A 171 16.68 -12.56 -6.71
N VAL A 172 17.53 -13.31 -7.41
CA VAL A 172 18.82 -13.77 -6.88
C VAL A 172 19.74 -12.59 -6.58
N VAL A 173 19.82 -11.61 -7.48
CA VAL A 173 20.59 -10.37 -7.26
C VAL A 173 20.08 -9.63 -6.03
N GLY A 174 18.77 -9.44 -5.90
CA GLY A 174 18.16 -8.81 -4.73
C GLY A 174 18.46 -9.55 -3.43
N LEU A 175 18.38 -10.88 -3.45
CA LEU A 175 18.73 -11.73 -2.31
C LEU A 175 20.21 -11.60 -1.93
N CYS A 176 21.11 -11.53 -2.91
CA CYS A 176 22.54 -11.29 -2.67
C CYS A 176 22.75 -9.93 -1.97
N PHE A 177 22.13 -8.86 -2.44
CA PHE A 177 22.22 -7.55 -1.77
C PHE A 177 21.67 -7.60 -0.35
N LYS A 178 20.57 -8.29 -0.13
CA LYS A 178 20.00 -8.45 1.22
C LYS A 178 20.96 -9.18 2.14
N VAL A 179 21.45 -10.36 1.74
CA VAL A 179 22.26 -11.24 2.62
C VAL A 179 23.70 -10.73 2.77
N LEU A 180 24.33 -10.27 1.68
CA LEU A 180 25.76 -9.90 1.69
C LEU A 180 26.00 -8.47 2.15
N LEU A 181 25.02 -7.56 1.98
CA LEU A 181 25.18 -6.16 2.35
C LEU A 181 24.26 -5.77 3.51
N ALA A 182 22.94 -5.86 3.32
CA ALA A 182 22.01 -5.33 4.30
C ALA A 182 22.09 -6.04 5.66
N ASP A 183 22.12 -7.37 5.67
CA ASP A 183 22.19 -8.15 6.91
C ASP A 183 23.55 -8.00 7.60
N GLN A 184 24.62 -7.71 6.87
CA GLN A 184 25.95 -7.47 7.46
C GLN A 184 26.08 -6.04 8.02
N LEU A 185 25.42 -5.06 7.40
CA LEU A 185 25.46 -3.66 7.85
C LEU A 185 24.47 -3.36 8.99
N ALA A 186 23.40 -4.12 9.13
CA ALA A 186 22.38 -3.92 10.16
C ALA A 186 22.94 -3.93 11.60
N PRO A 187 23.85 -4.86 12.01
CA PRO A 187 24.45 -4.83 13.34
C PRO A 187 25.35 -3.60 13.57
N LEU A 188 26.05 -3.14 12.52
CA LEU A 188 26.87 -1.94 12.59
C LEU A 188 26.01 -0.69 12.83
N TRP A 189 24.90 -0.58 12.09
CA TRP A 189 23.92 0.50 12.30
C TRP A 189 23.37 0.49 13.73
N ALA A 190 22.92 -0.67 14.21
CA ALA A 190 22.39 -0.82 15.56
C ALA A 190 23.43 -0.47 16.65
N SER A 191 24.72 -0.68 16.40
CA SER A 191 25.79 -0.28 17.35
C SER A 191 26.00 1.22 17.37
N LEU A 192 25.90 1.90 16.23
CA LEU A 192 26.02 3.36 16.12
C LEU A 192 24.84 4.08 16.78
N GLU A 193 23.64 3.56 16.62
CA GLU A 193 22.42 4.12 17.23
C GLU A 193 22.42 4.09 18.76
N ARG A 194 23.20 3.18 19.37
CA ARG A 194 23.37 3.10 20.83
C ARG A 194 24.41 4.06 21.40
N ILE A 195 25.22 4.68 20.55
CA ILE A 195 26.33 5.55 20.96
C ILE A 195 25.92 7.04 20.84
N GLY A 196 24.88 7.37 20.07
CA GLY A 196 24.34 8.72 19.89
C GLY A 196 23.09 8.94 20.69
#